data_d0daf46885339b5258443a8098e11ce2
#
_entry.id   d0daf46885339b5258443a8098e11ce2
#
_cell.length_a   1.000
_cell.length_b   1.000
_cell.length_c   1.000
_cell.angle_alpha   90.00
_cell.angle_beta   90.00
_cell.angle_gamma   90.00
#
_symmetry.space_group_name_H-M   'P 1'
#
loop_
_entity.id
_entity.type
_entity.pdbx_description
1 polymer ?
#
loop_
_entity_poly.entity_id
_entity_poly.type
_entity_poly.pdbx_seq_one_letter_code
_entity_poly.pdbx_strand_id
1 'polypeptide(L)'
;DFIAKGKGAVGICAGAYLFSNTPDYTCIQLNGQQAIDIEHDNRGHGLAKFTLCEEGKKIFPELADRDTSFVIYYEGPVFINNPADTIQSNTLAIMESDVHEEGNAPANMTNGKPFFVANNYGKGRVFSSIAHPEGTPGMMWMIPRMVRWTLNKPFIPYQSSAVRPDLFNHESLMATDDLKQEEKAFQILLSGESEQKVAALDWLEAHHSWDAKRWVQGLLYDASPAVRIRAARYIADTHYLPFLPNLQAAYRTETDKATQEELKTQLEKLTALLP
;
A
#
# COMPACT_ATOMS: atom_id res chain seq x y z
N ASP A 1 -13.01 20.28 -15.46
CA ASP A 1 -13.22 20.16 -16.92
C ASP A 1 -12.59 18.92 -17.55
N PHE A 2 -11.34 18.54 -17.21
CA PHE A 2 -10.64 17.40 -17.83
C PHE A 2 -11.38 16.09 -17.60
N ILE A 3 -11.69 15.76 -16.34
CA ILE A 3 -12.39 14.52 -15.95
C ILE A 3 -13.82 14.53 -16.50
N ALA A 4 -14.55 15.64 -16.32
CA ALA A 4 -15.92 15.77 -16.80
C ALA A 4 -16.10 15.53 -18.32
N LYS A 5 -15.03 15.72 -19.11
CA LYS A 5 -14.98 15.43 -20.55
C LYS A 5 -14.70 13.95 -20.90
N GLY A 6 -14.66 13.06 -19.91
CA GLY A 6 -14.52 11.62 -20.13
C GLY A 6 -13.14 11.04 -19.80
N LYS A 7 -12.34 11.75 -19.00
CA LYS A 7 -11.06 11.25 -18.51
C LYS A 7 -11.20 10.59 -17.14
N GLY A 8 -10.20 9.79 -16.75
CA GLY A 8 -10.16 9.15 -15.45
C GLY A 8 -9.29 9.89 -14.45
N ALA A 9 -9.59 9.74 -13.16
CA ALA A 9 -8.74 10.14 -12.06
C ALA A 9 -8.68 9.07 -10.98
N VAL A 10 -7.49 8.87 -10.41
CA VAL A 10 -7.27 8.01 -9.24
C VAL A 10 -6.61 8.87 -8.16
N GLY A 11 -7.21 8.94 -6.98
CA GLY A 11 -6.66 9.62 -5.81
C GLY A 11 -6.31 8.60 -4.73
N ILE A 12 -5.09 8.68 -4.21
CA ILE A 12 -4.59 7.77 -3.17
C ILE A 12 -4.14 8.60 -1.98
N CYS A 13 -4.57 8.24 -0.77
CA CYS A 13 -4.23 8.90 0.48
C CYS A 13 -4.47 10.42 0.40
N ALA A 14 -3.44 11.25 0.37
CA ALA A 14 -3.54 12.70 0.18
C ALA A 14 -4.31 13.08 -1.10
N GLY A 15 -4.20 12.27 -2.17
CA GLY A 15 -5.01 12.42 -3.38
C GLY A 15 -6.49 12.16 -3.14
N ALA A 16 -6.83 11.26 -2.25
CA ALA A 16 -8.21 11.00 -1.85
C ALA A 16 -8.78 12.16 -1.00
N TYR A 17 -7.98 12.74 -0.09
CA TYR A 17 -8.32 14.01 0.59
C TYR A 17 -8.61 15.12 -0.42
N LEU A 18 -7.70 15.32 -1.37
CA LEU A 18 -7.84 16.35 -2.39
C LEU A 18 -9.11 16.19 -3.22
N PHE A 19 -9.56 14.96 -3.46
CA PHE A 19 -10.78 14.66 -4.23
C PHE A 19 -12.06 14.82 -3.41
N SER A 20 -11.97 14.95 -2.10
CA SER A 20 -13.13 15.06 -1.20
C SER A 20 -13.89 16.39 -1.37
N ASN A 21 -15.00 16.52 -0.67
CA ASN A 21 -15.74 17.75 -0.48
C ASN A 21 -15.83 18.06 1.02
N THR A 22 -14.65 18.24 1.61
CA THR A 22 -14.51 18.47 3.06
C THR A 22 -14.62 19.97 3.35
N PRO A 23 -15.52 20.41 4.25
CA PRO A 23 -15.60 21.80 4.67
C PRO A 23 -14.27 22.31 5.23
N ASP A 24 -13.93 23.55 4.94
CA ASP A 24 -12.74 24.25 5.41
C ASP A 24 -11.40 23.62 5.04
N TYR A 25 -11.42 22.65 4.11
CA TYR A 25 -10.23 21.99 3.57
C TYR A 25 -10.08 22.28 2.08
N THR A 26 -8.84 22.49 1.63
CA THR A 26 -8.55 22.72 0.21
C THR A 26 -8.74 21.42 -0.59
N CYS A 27 -9.86 21.33 -1.30
CA CYS A 27 -10.21 20.14 -2.09
C CYS A 27 -10.78 20.54 -3.46
N ILE A 28 -10.81 19.59 -4.40
CA ILE A 28 -11.29 19.80 -5.77
C ILE A 28 -12.66 19.17 -6.04
N GLN A 29 -13.29 18.59 -5.03
CA GLN A 29 -14.67 18.14 -5.01
C GLN A 29 -15.02 17.18 -6.17
N LEU A 30 -14.38 16.02 -6.20
CA LEU A 30 -14.57 15.03 -7.26
C LEU A 30 -15.33 13.78 -6.80
N ASN A 31 -15.29 13.42 -5.51
CA ASN A 31 -15.81 12.13 -5.03
C ASN A 31 -17.03 12.23 -4.09
N GLY A 32 -17.43 13.45 -3.67
CA GLY A 32 -18.59 13.66 -2.79
C GLY A 32 -18.44 13.12 -1.37
N GLN A 33 -17.25 12.69 -0.96
CA GLN A 33 -16.94 12.28 0.41
C GLN A 33 -16.53 13.47 1.25
N GLN A 34 -16.75 13.39 2.57
CA GLN A 34 -16.16 14.30 3.54
C GLN A 34 -15.15 13.53 4.39
N ALA A 35 -13.98 14.10 4.61
CA ALA A 35 -13.03 13.63 5.61
C ALA A 35 -13.41 14.23 6.98
N ILE A 36 -13.50 13.37 8.00
CA ILE A 36 -13.93 13.77 9.36
C ILE A 36 -12.77 13.78 10.36
N ASP A 37 -11.56 13.64 9.89
CA ASP A 37 -10.37 13.36 10.68
C ASP A 37 -9.28 14.42 10.57
N ILE A 38 -9.62 15.61 10.06
CA ILE A 38 -8.63 16.67 9.80
C ILE A 38 -7.84 17.07 11.06
N GLU A 39 -8.46 16.98 12.24
CA GLU A 39 -7.79 17.26 13.52
C GLU A 39 -6.99 16.06 14.07
N HIS A 40 -7.11 14.90 13.44
CA HIS A 40 -6.52 13.62 13.86
C HIS A 40 -5.95 12.86 12.66
N ASP A 41 -5.38 13.57 11.70
CA ASP A 41 -4.83 12.96 10.47
C ASP A 41 -3.58 12.09 10.75
N ASN A 42 -2.81 12.41 11.78
CA ASN A 42 -1.65 11.62 12.24
C ASN A 42 -2.06 10.51 13.24
N ARG A 43 -3.09 9.74 12.95
CA ARG A 43 -3.62 8.71 13.87
C ARG A 43 -2.88 7.40 13.88
N GLY A 44 -1.94 7.21 12.97
CA GLY A 44 -1.15 5.99 12.88
C GLY A 44 -1.20 5.31 11.53
N HIS A 45 -0.47 4.21 11.44
CA HIS A 45 -0.32 3.46 10.20
C HIS A 45 -0.09 1.97 10.45
N GLY A 46 -0.10 1.20 9.39
CA GLY A 46 0.17 -0.22 9.39
C GLY A 46 -0.60 -0.96 8.32
N LEU A 47 -0.58 -2.28 8.39
CA LEU A 47 -1.32 -3.13 7.50
C LEU A 47 -2.78 -3.23 7.97
N ALA A 48 -3.65 -2.44 7.36
CA ALA A 48 -5.05 -2.34 7.71
C ALA A 48 -5.91 -3.34 6.95
N LYS A 49 -6.92 -3.86 7.64
CA LYS A 49 -7.90 -4.82 7.15
C LYS A 49 -9.08 -4.11 6.51
N PHE A 50 -9.55 -4.64 5.39
CA PHE A 50 -10.76 -4.18 4.70
C PHE A 50 -11.57 -5.33 4.09
N THR A 51 -12.85 -5.09 3.87
CA THR A 51 -13.78 -5.99 3.20
C THR A 51 -14.31 -5.34 1.93
N LEU A 52 -14.32 -6.08 0.82
CA LEU A 52 -14.92 -5.62 -0.44
C LEU A 52 -16.44 -5.69 -0.39
N CYS A 53 -17.12 -4.61 -0.78
CA CYS A 53 -18.53 -4.63 -1.13
C CYS A 53 -18.74 -5.33 -2.47
N GLU A 54 -19.98 -5.69 -2.82
CA GLU A 54 -20.29 -6.40 -4.08
C GLU A 54 -19.81 -5.66 -5.33
N GLU A 55 -19.91 -4.33 -5.35
CA GLU A 55 -19.37 -3.52 -6.47
C GLU A 55 -17.83 -3.52 -6.50
N GLY A 56 -17.20 -3.59 -5.34
CA GLY A 56 -15.74 -3.72 -5.22
C GLY A 56 -15.25 -5.07 -5.75
N LYS A 57 -15.95 -6.16 -5.48
CA LYS A 57 -15.65 -7.51 -5.99
C LYS A 57 -15.67 -7.57 -7.52
N LYS A 58 -16.53 -6.77 -8.17
CA LYS A 58 -16.57 -6.68 -9.65
C LYS A 58 -15.31 -6.00 -10.21
N ILE A 59 -14.70 -5.10 -9.45
CA ILE A 59 -13.48 -4.41 -9.86
C ILE A 59 -12.22 -5.22 -9.50
N PHE A 60 -12.24 -5.91 -8.37
CA PHE A 60 -11.15 -6.73 -7.86
C PHE A 60 -11.57 -8.21 -7.71
N PRO A 61 -11.89 -8.89 -8.81
CA PRO A 61 -12.38 -10.28 -8.76
C PRO A 61 -11.36 -11.25 -8.17
N GLU A 62 -10.06 -10.90 -8.20
CA GLU A 62 -8.99 -11.70 -7.60
C GLU A 62 -9.07 -11.75 -6.05
N LEU A 63 -9.83 -10.85 -5.44
CA LEU A 63 -10.07 -10.80 -4.00
C LEU A 63 -11.52 -11.14 -3.62
N ALA A 64 -12.37 -11.51 -4.60
CA ALA A 64 -13.80 -11.60 -4.41
C ALA A 64 -14.26 -12.78 -3.53
N ASP A 65 -13.46 -13.83 -3.46
CA ASP A 65 -13.69 -15.03 -2.66
C ASP A 65 -13.13 -14.93 -1.22
N ARG A 66 -12.61 -13.76 -0.86
CA ARG A 66 -12.05 -13.52 0.47
C ARG A 66 -13.01 -12.76 1.35
N ASP A 67 -13.04 -13.13 2.61
CA ASP A 67 -13.79 -12.39 3.62
C ASP A 67 -13.12 -11.03 3.87
N THR A 68 -11.79 -11.02 3.96
CA THR A 68 -11.01 -9.80 4.23
C THR A 68 -9.74 -9.75 3.38
N SER A 69 -9.23 -8.54 3.17
CA SER A 69 -7.94 -8.27 2.53
C SER A 69 -7.21 -7.18 3.29
N PHE A 70 -5.91 -6.99 2.99
CA PHE A 70 -5.03 -6.11 3.75
C PHE A 70 -4.23 -5.20 2.82
N VAL A 71 -4.18 -3.91 3.17
CA VAL A 71 -3.41 -2.89 2.46
C VAL A 71 -2.80 -1.94 3.48
N ILE A 72 -1.59 -1.49 3.26
CA ILE A 72 -0.95 -0.49 4.12
C ILE A 72 -1.79 0.79 4.10
N TYR A 73 -2.19 1.20 5.28
CA TYR A 73 -2.80 2.48 5.57
C TYR A 73 -1.75 3.37 6.25
N TYR A 74 -1.63 4.60 5.82
CA TYR A 74 -0.74 5.59 6.40
C TYR A 74 -1.46 6.94 6.40
N GLU A 75 -2.09 7.29 7.51
CA GLU A 75 -2.72 8.61 7.73
C GLU A 75 -3.63 9.07 6.58
N GLY A 76 -4.34 8.15 5.93
CA GLY A 76 -5.30 8.49 4.88
C GLY A 76 -6.61 9.03 5.44
N PRO A 77 -7.48 9.63 4.60
CA PRO A 77 -8.72 10.22 5.08
C PRO A 77 -9.66 9.20 5.72
N VAL A 78 -10.40 9.63 6.73
CA VAL A 78 -11.57 8.92 7.23
C VAL A 78 -12.80 9.49 6.56
N PHE A 79 -13.36 8.76 5.62
CA PHE A 79 -14.48 9.22 4.82
C PHE A 79 -15.85 8.95 5.43
N ILE A 80 -16.75 9.88 5.22
CA ILE A 80 -18.19 9.67 5.34
C ILE A 80 -18.90 10.14 4.07
N ASN A 81 -20.00 9.45 3.71
CA ASN A 81 -20.87 9.91 2.65
C ASN A 81 -21.58 11.19 3.08
N ASN A 82 -21.66 12.16 2.17
CA ASN A 82 -22.48 13.34 2.33
C ASN A 82 -23.73 13.21 1.45
N PRO A 83 -24.90 12.85 2.00
CA PRO A 83 -26.14 12.69 1.21
C PRO A 83 -26.61 13.98 0.54
N ALA A 84 -26.19 15.13 1.05
CA ALA A 84 -26.55 16.43 0.48
C ALA A 84 -25.63 16.86 -0.68
N ASP A 85 -24.53 16.14 -0.93
CA ASP A 85 -23.64 16.43 -2.04
C ASP A 85 -24.30 16.07 -3.37
N THR A 86 -24.07 16.89 -4.37
CA THR A 86 -24.52 16.61 -5.76
C THR A 86 -23.75 15.47 -6.41
N ILE A 87 -22.54 15.19 -5.90
CA ILE A 87 -21.71 14.06 -6.31
C ILE A 87 -21.93 12.93 -5.30
N GLN A 88 -22.36 11.78 -5.77
CA GLN A 88 -22.53 10.58 -4.96
C GLN A 88 -21.54 9.51 -5.42
N SER A 89 -20.80 8.93 -4.48
CA SER A 89 -19.89 7.82 -4.76
C SER A 89 -20.40 6.51 -4.18
N ASN A 90 -20.06 5.43 -4.85
CA ASN A 90 -20.30 4.07 -4.36
C ASN A 90 -19.14 3.67 -3.45
N THR A 91 -19.45 3.16 -2.28
CA THR A 91 -18.48 2.50 -1.41
C THR A 91 -18.16 1.12 -1.99
N LEU A 92 -16.90 0.89 -2.28
CA LEU A 92 -16.40 -0.35 -2.89
C LEU A 92 -15.75 -1.28 -1.87
N ALA A 93 -15.25 -0.71 -0.79
CA ALA A 93 -14.68 -1.44 0.33
C ALA A 93 -14.91 -0.68 1.64
N ILE A 94 -14.99 -1.44 2.72
CA ILE A 94 -15.14 -0.93 4.09
C ILE A 94 -13.86 -1.24 4.87
N MET A 95 -13.38 -0.27 5.63
CA MET A 95 -12.29 -0.44 6.59
C MET A 95 -12.79 -1.22 7.81
N GLU A 96 -12.06 -2.27 8.16
CA GLU A 96 -12.36 -3.10 9.34
C GLU A 96 -11.44 -2.75 10.53
N SER A 97 -10.29 -2.14 10.24
CA SER A 97 -9.32 -1.74 11.26
C SER A 97 -9.74 -0.48 11.98
N ASP A 98 -9.42 -0.41 13.27
CA ASP A 98 -9.54 0.78 14.10
C ASP A 98 -8.15 1.36 14.38
N VAL A 99 -7.75 2.35 13.57
CA VAL A 99 -6.42 2.98 13.67
C VAL A 99 -6.52 4.25 14.53
N HIS A 100 -5.92 4.21 15.72
CA HIS A 100 -5.94 5.30 16.70
C HIS A 100 -4.72 5.31 17.65
N GLU A 101 -3.65 4.62 17.27
CA GLU A 101 -2.49 4.42 18.16
C GLU A 101 -1.62 5.65 18.31
N GLU A 102 -1.79 6.66 17.46
CA GLU A 102 -0.99 7.89 17.44
C GLU A 102 -1.86 9.14 17.54
N GLY A 103 -1.24 10.27 17.88
CA GLY A 103 -1.83 11.61 17.80
C GLY A 103 -3.09 11.85 18.64
N ASN A 104 -3.35 11.05 19.68
CA ASN A 104 -4.58 11.08 20.48
C ASN A 104 -5.86 10.92 19.65
N ALA A 105 -5.79 10.21 18.55
CA ALA A 105 -6.95 9.96 17.69
C ALA A 105 -8.02 9.16 18.44
N PRO A 106 -9.32 9.50 18.28
CA PRO A 106 -10.38 8.75 18.91
C PRO A 106 -10.47 7.32 18.41
N ALA A 107 -10.69 6.36 19.31
CA ALA A 107 -11.02 4.99 18.96
C ALA A 107 -12.34 4.92 18.19
N ASN A 108 -12.50 3.90 17.36
CA ASN A 108 -13.67 3.66 16.51
C ASN A 108 -13.98 4.77 15.49
N MET A 109 -12.97 5.52 15.09
CA MET A 109 -13.11 6.53 14.05
C MET A 109 -13.02 5.93 12.64
N THR A 110 -12.13 4.97 12.41
CA THR A 110 -11.79 4.44 11.07
C THR A 110 -12.59 3.21 10.67
N ASN A 111 -12.90 2.32 11.62
CA ASN A 111 -13.63 1.09 11.35
C ASN A 111 -15.05 1.36 10.87
N GLY A 112 -15.55 0.54 9.97
CA GLY A 112 -16.86 0.69 9.33
C GLY A 112 -16.96 1.86 8.33
N LYS A 113 -15.85 2.52 7.99
CA LYS A 113 -15.83 3.66 7.07
C LYS A 113 -15.43 3.24 5.65
N PRO A 114 -15.79 4.04 4.62
CA PRO A 114 -15.39 3.77 3.24
C PRO A 114 -13.86 3.69 3.09
N PHE A 115 -13.37 2.56 2.55
CA PHE A 115 -11.95 2.32 2.28
C PHE A 115 -11.59 2.62 0.82
N PHE A 116 -12.41 2.16 -0.11
CA PHE A 116 -12.38 2.56 -1.51
C PHE A 116 -13.73 3.13 -1.90
N VAL A 117 -13.72 4.23 -2.63
CA VAL A 117 -14.92 4.80 -3.22
C VAL A 117 -14.72 5.11 -4.69
N ALA A 118 -15.79 5.05 -5.47
CA ALA A 118 -15.74 5.38 -6.89
C ALA A 118 -17.05 5.98 -7.37
N ASN A 119 -16.95 6.89 -8.34
CA ASN A 119 -18.12 7.56 -8.92
C ASN A 119 -17.89 7.97 -10.37
N ASN A 120 -18.99 8.32 -11.02
CA ASN A 120 -18.94 9.06 -12.28
C ASN A 120 -18.81 10.57 -11.97
N TYR A 121 -18.06 11.28 -12.80
CA TYR A 121 -17.93 12.74 -12.76
C TYR A 121 -18.09 13.30 -14.17
N GLY A 122 -19.26 13.84 -14.49
CA GLY A 122 -19.61 14.15 -15.86
C GLY A 122 -19.58 12.88 -16.75
N LYS A 123 -18.76 12.89 -17.80
CA LYS A 123 -18.50 11.73 -18.66
C LYS A 123 -17.34 10.86 -18.21
N GLY A 124 -16.58 11.29 -17.20
CA GLY A 124 -15.41 10.59 -16.68
C GLY A 124 -15.70 9.82 -15.40
N ARG A 125 -14.66 9.23 -14.82
CA ARG A 125 -14.75 8.40 -13.61
C ARG A 125 -13.65 8.76 -12.63
N VAL A 126 -13.99 8.70 -11.36
CA VAL A 126 -13.08 8.95 -10.24
C VAL A 126 -13.02 7.72 -9.34
N PHE A 127 -11.81 7.36 -8.93
CA PHE A 127 -11.56 6.32 -7.94
C PHE A 127 -10.73 6.92 -6.80
N SER A 128 -11.11 6.70 -5.55
CA SER A 128 -10.37 7.16 -4.37
C SER A 128 -10.05 5.99 -3.44
N SER A 129 -8.80 5.88 -3.04
CA SER A 129 -8.29 4.94 -2.03
C SER A 129 -7.77 5.73 -0.83
N ILE A 130 -8.23 5.40 0.37
CA ILE A 130 -7.68 5.99 1.60
C ILE A 130 -6.34 5.36 2.00
N ALA A 131 -6.01 4.19 1.47
CA ALA A 131 -4.82 3.42 1.77
C ALA A 131 -3.90 3.31 0.55
N HIS A 132 -2.77 2.65 0.71
CA HIS A 132 -1.64 2.63 -0.21
C HIS A 132 -1.42 1.27 -0.89
N PRO A 133 -2.27 0.82 -1.84
CA PRO A 133 -2.00 -0.40 -2.60
C PRO A 133 -0.67 -0.34 -3.37
N GLU A 134 -0.27 0.87 -3.82
CA GLU A 134 0.99 1.09 -4.54
C GLU A 134 2.23 0.82 -3.70
N GLY A 135 2.10 0.95 -2.40
CA GLY A 135 3.18 0.68 -1.46
C GLY A 135 3.04 -0.65 -0.72
N THR A 136 1.91 -1.34 -0.90
CA THR A 136 1.67 -2.62 -0.25
C THR A 136 2.27 -3.73 -1.10
N PRO A 137 3.28 -4.46 -0.59
CA PRO A 137 3.82 -5.61 -1.29
C PRO A 137 2.73 -6.59 -1.72
N GLY A 138 2.76 -7.00 -3.00
CA GLY A 138 1.78 -7.93 -3.57
C GLY A 138 0.37 -7.35 -3.85
N MET A 139 0.13 -6.06 -3.58
CA MET A 139 -1.16 -5.40 -3.88
C MET A 139 -1.04 -4.29 -4.94
N MET A 140 0.17 -4.01 -5.44
CA MET A 140 0.41 -2.94 -6.42
C MET A 140 -0.36 -3.13 -7.74
N TRP A 141 -0.73 -4.35 -8.09
CA TRP A 141 -1.57 -4.67 -9.26
C TRP A 141 -2.94 -3.97 -9.20
N MET A 142 -3.39 -3.56 -8.01
CA MET A 142 -4.65 -2.81 -7.84
C MET A 142 -4.58 -1.44 -8.51
N ILE A 143 -3.42 -0.80 -8.60
CA ILE A 143 -3.27 0.53 -9.21
C ILE A 143 -3.60 0.52 -10.71
N PRO A 144 -2.95 -0.29 -11.56
CA PRO A 144 -3.34 -0.36 -12.96
C PRO A 144 -4.81 -0.83 -13.14
N ARG A 145 -5.36 -1.63 -12.22
CA ARG A 145 -6.78 -1.99 -12.21
C ARG A 145 -7.67 -0.77 -11.99
N MET A 146 -7.40 0.07 -11.00
CA MET A 146 -8.12 1.33 -10.73
C MET A 146 -8.04 2.27 -11.93
N VAL A 147 -6.85 2.44 -12.52
CA VAL A 147 -6.65 3.27 -13.72
C VAL A 147 -7.47 2.74 -14.90
N ARG A 148 -7.45 1.43 -15.16
CA ARG A 148 -8.24 0.83 -16.26
C ARG A 148 -9.74 1.00 -16.03
N TRP A 149 -10.21 0.88 -14.79
CA TRP A 149 -11.61 1.13 -14.45
C TRP A 149 -12.00 2.59 -14.74
N THR A 150 -11.18 3.56 -14.31
CA THR A 150 -11.48 4.99 -14.57
C THR A 150 -11.44 5.34 -16.05
N LEU A 151 -10.67 4.62 -16.85
CA LEU A 151 -10.58 4.77 -18.32
C LEU A 151 -11.60 3.93 -19.08
N ASN A 152 -12.48 3.20 -18.41
CA ASN A 152 -13.43 2.27 -19.01
C ASN A 152 -12.75 1.26 -19.96
N LYS A 153 -11.59 0.73 -19.56
CA LYS A 153 -10.81 -0.27 -20.31
C LYS A 153 -11.06 -1.67 -19.75
N PRO A 154 -11.01 -2.70 -20.60
CA PRO A 154 -11.08 -4.10 -20.14
C PRO A 154 -10.03 -4.37 -19.07
N PHE A 155 -10.39 -5.17 -18.07
CA PHE A 155 -9.45 -5.56 -17.02
C PHE A 155 -8.43 -6.58 -17.55
N ILE A 156 -7.20 -6.48 -17.04
CA ILE A 156 -6.17 -7.49 -17.21
C ILE A 156 -6.27 -8.40 -15.98
N PRO A 157 -6.51 -9.71 -16.15
CA PRO A 157 -6.49 -10.66 -15.05
C PRO A 157 -5.06 -10.80 -14.52
N TYR A 158 -4.93 -10.93 -13.20
CA TYR A 158 -3.65 -11.17 -12.55
C TYR A 158 -3.58 -12.62 -12.08
N GLN A 159 -2.39 -13.21 -12.16
CA GLN A 159 -2.13 -14.54 -11.63
C GLN A 159 -2.24 -14.53 -10.11
N SER A 160 -2.70 -15.62 -9.52
CA SER A 160 -2.82 -15.76 -8.06
C SER A 160 -1.48 -15.55 -7.32
N SER A 161 -0.35 -15.86 -7.99
CA SER A 161 0.99 -15.59 -7.47
C SER A 161 1.35 -14.12 -7.39
N ALA A 162 0.76 -13.25 -8.22
CA ALA A 162 0.96 -11.81 -8.17
C ALA A 162 0.06 -11.12 -7.14
N VAL A 163 -1.10 -11.72 -6.85
CA VAL A 163 -2.03 -11.30 -5.80
C VAL A 163 -1.61 -12.00 -4.50
N ARG A 164 -1.39 -11.25 -3.45
CA ARG A 164 -0.83 -11.79 -2.20
C ARG A 164 -1.91 -12.15 -1.19
N PRO A 165 -2.46 -13.36 -1.27
CA PRO A 165 -3.45 -13.81 -0.32
C PRO A 165 -2.88 -14.18 1.05
N ASP A 166 -1.71 -14.78 1.07
CA ASP A 166 -1.25 -15.49 2.26
C ASP A 166 -0.14 -14.77 3.00
N LEU A 167 0.53 -13.79 2.37
CA LEU A 167 1.66 -13.12 2.97
C LEU A 167 1.26 -12.01 3.96
N PHE A 168 0.19 -11.31 3.68
CA PHE A 168 -0.40 -10.30 4.56
C PHE A 168 -1.85 -10.70 4.82
N ASN A 169 -2.03 -11.67 5.69
CA ASN A 169 -3.32 -12.26 6.01
C ASN A 169 -3.82 -11.89 7.43
N HIS A 170 -3.15 -10.95 8.08
CA HIS A 170 -3.50 -10.45 9.40
C HIS A 170 -3.25 -8.94 9.48
N GLU A 171 -4.01 -8.29 10.34
CA GLU A 171 -3.80 -6.88 10.68
C GLU A 171 -2.47 -6.71 11.42
N SER A 172 -1.74 -5.65 11.08
CA SER A 172 -0.51 -5.27 11.78
C SER A 172 -0.43 -3.75 11.83
N LEU A 173 -0.95 -3.17 12.91
CA LEU A 173 -0.91 -1.72 13.13
C LEU A 173 0.33 -1.38 13.95
N MET A 174 0.97 -0.25 13.63
CA MET A 174 2.13 0.26 14.34
C MET A 174 1.67 1.01 15.59
N ALA A 175 1.96 0.47 16.77
CA ALA A 175 1.81 1.19 18.03
C ALA A 175 3.00 2.13 18.27
N THR A 176 2.86 3.07 19.20
CA THR A 176 3.90 4.05 19.53
C THR A 176 5.28 3.42 19.85
N ASP A 177 5.29 2.25 20.48
CA ASP A 177 6.55 1.55 20.80
C ASP A 177 7.14 0.84 19.57
N ASP A 178 6.30 0.38 18.62
CA ASP A 178 6.75 -0.16 17.34
C ASP A 178 7.42 0.91 16.49
N LEU A 179 6.90 2.14 16.47
CA LEU A 179 7.52 3.27 15.77
C LEU A 179 8.90 3.60 16.32
N LYS A 180 9.07 3.59 17.64
CA LYS A 180 10.38 3.79 18.27
C LYS A 180 11.35 2.66 17.90
N GLN A 181 10.84 1.44 17.79
CA GLN A 181 11.66 0.30 17.39
C GLN A 181 11.99 0.33 15.90
N GLU A 182 11.08 0.79 15.06
CA GLU A 182 11.30 1.02 13.64
C GLU A 182 12.42 2.06 13.42
N GLU A 183 12.36 3.19 14.11
CA GLU A 183 13.41 4.20 14.04
C GLU A 183 14.79 3.64 14.47
N LYS A 184 14.84 2.85 15.56
CA LYS A 184 16.08 2.16 15.96
C LYS A 184 16.56 1.18 14.89
N ALA A 185 15.64 0.45 14.25
CA ALA A 185 16.00 -0.46 13.17
C ALA A 185 16.64 0.31 12.01
N PHE A 186 16.11 1.47 11.61
CA PHE A 186 16.72 2.31 10.58
C PHE A 186 18.11 2.81 10.97
N GLN A 187 18.33 3.20 12.21
CA GLN A 187 19.67 3.57 12.69
C GLN A 187 20.66 2.39 12.63
N ILE A 188 20.19 1.19 12.95
CA ILE A 188 20.99 -0.04 12.81
C ILE A 188 21.34 -0.32 11.34
N LEU A 189 20.40 -0.13 10.41
CA LEU A 189 20.68 -0.32 8.98
C LEU A 189 21.77 0.63 8.47
N LEU A 190 21.90 1.82 9.06
CA LEU A 190 22.95 2.79 8.70
C LEU A 190 24.31 2.42 9.26
N SER A 191 24.40 2.06 10.55
CA SER A 191 25.66 2.00 11.28
C SER A 191 25.91 0.73 12.08
N GLY A 192 24.96 -0.23 12.06
CA GLY A 192 25.09 -1.49 12.80
C GLY A 192 26.02 -2.50 12.12
N GLU A 193 26.44 -3.47 12.91
CA GLU A 193 27.16 -4.65 12.41
C GLU A 193 26.25 -5.55 11.57
N SER A 194 26.84 -6.42 10.76
CA SER A 194 26.12 -7.26 9.78
C SER A 194 24.96 -8.05 10.39
N GLU A 195 25.17 -8.70 11.51
CA GLU A 195 24.14 -9.48 12.20
C GLU A 195 22.99 -8.60 12.71
N GLN A 196 23.32 -7.40 13.20
CA GLN A 196 22.33 -6.44 13.66
C GLN A 196 21.48 -5.91 12.50
N LYS A 197 22.10 -5.63 11.35
CA LYS A 197 21.38 -5.21 10.12
C LYS A 197 20.43 -6.29 9.62
N VAL A 198 20.85 -7.55 9.64
CA VAL A 198 20.00 -8.68 9.27
C VAL A 198 18.80 -8.77 10.22
N ALA A 199 19.02 -8.72 11.52
CA ALA A 199 17.95 -8.75 12.50
C ALA A 199 17.00 -7.54 12.39
N ALA A 200 17.52 -6.36 12.06
CA ALA A 200 16.70 -5.17 11.82
C ALA A 200 15.79 -5.37 10.57
N LEU A 201 16.32 -5.95 9.49
CA LEU A 201 15.51 -6.28 8.31
C LEU A 201 14.44 -7.33 8.62
N ASP A 202 14.76 -8.34 9.46
CA ASP A 202 13.78 -9.34 9.90
C ASP A 202 12.63 -8.70 10.67
N TRP A 203 12.95 -7.79 11.57
CA TRP A 203 11.94 -7.07 12.35
C TRP A 203 11.06 -6.17 11.46
N LEU A 204 11.68 -5.38 10.57
CA LEU A 204 10.97 -4.48 9.66
C LEU A 204 10.03 -5.24 8.71
N GLU A 205 10.43 -6.42 8.24
CA GLU A 205 9.59 -7.27 7.41
C GLU A 205 8.41 -7.85 8.20
N ALA A 206 8.67 -8.36 9.39
CA ALA A 206 7.64 -8.95 10.26
C ALA A 206 6.56 -7.94 10.68
N HIS A 207 6.93 -6.66 10.81
CA HIS A 207 6.02 -5.57 11.18
C HIS A 207 5.48 -4.79 9.98
N HIS A 208 5.75 -5.23 8.75
CA HIS A 208 5.28 -4.60 7.52
C HIS A 208 5.61 -3.11 7.41
N SER A 209 6.83 -2.73 7.85
CA SER A 209 7.30 -1.35 7.84
C SER A 209 7.11 -0.70 6.47
N TRP A 210 6.40 0.43 6.44
CA TRP A 210 6.19 1.22 5.22
C TRP A 210 7.49 1.78 4.66
N ASP A 211 8.34 2.30 5.54
CA ASP A 211 9.54 3.03 5.16
C ASP A 211 10.76 2.12 4.93
N ALA A 212 10.72 0.86 5.33
CA ALA A 212 11.82 -0.09 5.14
C ALA A 212 12.31 -0.16 3.70
N LYS A 213 11.40 -0.05 2.72
CA LYS A 213 11.71 -0.06 1.29
C LYS A 213 12.73 1.02 0.87
N ARG A 214 12.79 2.15 1.58
CA ARG A 214 13.75 3.23 1.29
C ARG A 214 15.19 2.80 1.56
N TRP A 215 15.39 1.86 2.49
CA TRP A 215 16.69 1.39 2.93
C TRP A 215 17.14 0.14 2.17
N VAL A 216 16.22 -0.78 1.91
CA VAL A 216 16.51 -2.10 1.35
C VAL A 216 17.24 -2.02 0.02
N GLN A 217 16.91 -1.04 -0.83
CA GLN A 217 17.58 -0.84 -2.11
C GLN A 217 19.10 -0.60 -1.95
N GLY A 218 19.49 0.25 -0.99
CA GLY A 218 20.90 0.55 -0.72
C GLY A 218 21.64 -0.66 -0.15
N LEU A 219 20.97 -1.47 0.68
CA LEU A 219 21.56 -2.66 1.30
C LEU A 219 21.87 -3.80 0.33
N LEU A 220 21.36 -3.76 -0.89
CA LEU A 220 21.81 -4.66 -1.96
C LEU A 220 23.29 -4.49 -2.30
N TYR A 221 23.92 -3.41 -1.87
CA TYR A 221 25.34 -3.09 -2.07
C TYR A 221 26.11 -2.95 -0.74
N ASP A 222 25.55 -3.47 0.36
CA ASP A 222 26.26 -3.49 1.65
C ASP A 222 27.58 -4.26 1.56
N ALA A 223 28.55 -3.87 2.38
CA ALA A 223 29.85 -4.56 2.42
C ALA A 223 29.71 -6.04 2.79
N SER A 224 28.73 -6.38 3.66
CA SER A 224 28.47 -7.75 4.11
C SER A 224 27.64 -8.54 3.09
N PRO A 225 28.12 -9.71 2.64
CA PRO A 225 27.32 -10.64 1.83
C PRO A 225 26.00 -11.04 2.50
N ALA A 226 26.00 -11.26 3.81
CA ALA A 226 24.80 -11.64 4.56
C ALA A 226 23.71 -10.56 4.49
N VAL A 227 24.11 -9.29 4.56
CA VAL A 227 23.18 -8.16 4.46
C VAL A 227 22.64 -8.03 3.03
N ARG A 228 23.50 -8.17 1.99
CA ARG A 228 23.06 -8.14 0.60
C ARG A 228 22.04 -9.25 0.29
N ILE A 229 22.33 -10.47 0.75
CA ILE A 229 21.39 -11.62 0.61
C ILE A 229 20.08 -11.33 1.32
N ARG A 230 20.13 -10.82 2.57
CA ARG A 230 18.91 -10.53 3.34
C ARG A 230 18.07 -9.43 2.69
N ALA A 231 18.71 -8.39 2.14
CA ALA A 231 18.03 -7.34 1.39
C ALA A 231 17.35 -7.89 0.12
N ALA A 232 18.03 -8.80 -0.62
CA ALA A 232 17.43 -9.45 -1.78
C ALA A 232 16.23 -10.33 -1.42
N ARG A 233 16.33 -11.07 -0.30
CA ARG A 233 15.22 -11.87 0.24
C ARG A 233 14.05 -10.98 0.63
N TYR A 234 14.29 -9.88 1.34
CA TYR A 234 13.26 -8.90 1.69
C TYR A 234 12.44 -8.48 0.46
N ILE A 235 13.12 -8.10 -0.63
CA ILE A 235 12.48 -7.68 -1.88
C ILE A 235 11.63 -8.82 -2.48
N ALA A 236 12.17 -10.03 -2.51
CA ALA A 236 11.47 -11.19 -3.09
C ALA A 236 10.31 -11.66 -2.21
N ASP A 237 10.51 -11.76 -0.90
CA ASP A 237 9.53 -12.26 0.06
C ASP A 237 8.38 -11.25 0.26
N THR A 238 8.66 -9.96 0.17
CA THR A 238 7.63 -8.91 0.13
C THR A 238 7.02 -8.69 -1.26
N HIS A 239 7.46 -9.42 -2.32
CA HIS A 239 7.01 -9.28 -3.72
C HIS A 239 7.07 -7.82 -4.23
N TYR A 240 8.11 -7.09 -3.85
CA TYR A 240 8.20 -5.68 -4.19
C TYR A 240 8.75 -5.47 -5.60
N LEU A 241 7.88 -5.69 -6.60
CA LEU A 241 8.21 -5.61 -8.03
C LEU A 241 8.91 -4.32 -8.49
N PRO A 242 8.68 -3.10 -7.89
CA PRO A 242 9.43 -1.91 -8.27
C PRO A 242 10.93 -2.05 -8.11
N PHE A 243 11.43 -2.94 -7.24
CA PHE A 243 12.85 -3.17 -7.05
C PHE A 243 13.44 -4.29 -7.93
N LEU A 244 12.67 -4.85 -8.84
CA LEU A 244 13.18 -5.83 -9.80
C LEU A 244 14.41 -5.31 -10.59
N PRO A 245 14.42 -4.08 -11.16
CA PRO A 245 15.60 -3.55 -11.83
C PRO A 245 16.83 -3.41 -10.90
N ASN A 246 16.61 -3.05 -9.65
CA ASN A 246 17.68 -2.89 -8.65
C ASN A 246 18.31 -4.25 -8.29
N LEU A 247 17.47 -5.27 -8.07
CA LEU A 247 17.92 -6.62 -7.81
C LEU A 247 18.67 -7.22 -9.02
N GLN A 248 18.19 -6.95 -10.24
CA GLN A 248 18.90 -7.32 -11.48
C GLN A 248 20.27 -6.66 -11.57
N ALA A 249 20.39 -5.38 -11.23
CA ALA A 249 21.65 -4.66 -11.23
C ALA A 249 22.61 -5.22 -10.18
N ALA A 250 22.14 -5.45 -8.95
CA ALA A 250 22.94 -6.06 -7.89
C ALA A 250 23.47 -7.45 -8.28
N TYR A 251 22.60 -8.31 -8.82
CA TYR A 251 23.01 -9.61 -9.34
C TYR A 251 24.14 -9.54 -10.39
N ARG A 252 24.03 -8.60 -11.34
CA ARG A 252 25.02 -8.44 -12.41
C ARG A 252 26.37 -7.95 -11.92
N THR A 253 26.40 -7.18 -10.84
CA THR A 253 27.62 -6.57 -10.29
C THR A 253 28.21 -7.34 -9.12
N GLU A 254 27.51 -8.36 -8.61
CA GLU A 254 28.00 -9.19 -7.51
C GLU A 254 29.22 -10.02 -7.94
N THR A 255 30.26 -9.95 -7.11
CA THR A 255 31.53 -10.63 -7.36
C THR A 255 31.72 -11.89 -6.53
N ASP A 256 31.06 -11.98 -5.38
CA ASP A 256 31.06 -13.20 -4.58
C ASP A 256 30.08 -14.22 -5.18
N LYS A 257 30.60 -15.38 -5.60
CA LYS A 257 29.81 -16.39 -6.32
C LYS A 257 28.64 -16.94 -5.49
N ALA A 258 28.83 -17.14 -4.18
CA ALA A 258 27.79 -17.69 -3.33
C ALA A 258 26.66 -16.68 -3.17
N THR A 259 27.00 -15.42 -2.93
CA THR A 259 26.04 -14.30 -2.87
C THR A 259 25.31 -14.15 -4.21
N GLN A 260 26.03 -14.23 -5.33
CA GLN A 260 25.44 -14.10 -6.67
C GLN A 260 24.38 -15.16 -6.94
N GLU A 261 24.60 -16.43 -6.55
CA GLU A 261 23.61 -17.51 -6.70
C GLU A 261 22.36 -17.25 -5.80
N GLU A 262 22.56 -16.73 -4.60
CA GLU A 262 21.43 -16.33 -3.73
C GLU A 262 20.62 -15.18 -4.36
N LEU A 263 21.29 -14.13 -4.86
CA LEU A 263 20.62 -13.02 -5.53
C LEU A 263 19.86 -13.51 -6.79
N LYS A 264 20.43 -14.44 -7.55
CA LYS A 264 19.76 -15.06 -8.69
C LYS A 264 18.48 -15.77 -8.28
N THR A 265 18.53 -16.56 -7.22
CA THR A 265 17.35 -17.25 -6.67
C THR A 265 16.24 -16.27 -6.32
N GLN A 266 16.57 -15.16 -5.66
CA GLN A 266 15.58 -14.15 -5.30
C GLN A 266 15.04 -13.38 -6.53
N LEU A 267 15.92 -13.14 -7.52
CA LEU A 267 15.53 -12.54 -8.79
C LEU A 267 14.55 -13.42 -9.57
N GLU A 268 14.78 -14.73 -9.61
CA GLU A 268 13.88 -15.69 -10.25
C GLU A 268 12.51 -15.73 -9.57
N LYS A 269 12.48 -15.75 -8.22
CA LYS A 269 11.22 -15.66 -7.44
C LYS A 269 10.42 -14.40 -7.80
N LEU A 270 11.08 -13.24 -7.80
CA LEU A 270 10.42 -11.97 -8.08
C LEU A 270 9.96 -11.88 -9.54
N THR A 271 10.75 -12.39 -10.48
CA THR A 271 10.42 -12.40 -11.91
C THR A 271 9.21 -13.30 -12.21
N ALA A 272 9.05 -14.39 -11.48
CA ALA A 272 7.91 -15.30 -11.62
C ALA A 272 6.56 -14.65 -11.28
N LEU A 273 6.56 -13.49 -10.63
CA LEU A 273 5.35 -12.73 -10.31
C LEU A 273 4.89 -11.83 -11.48
N LEU A 274 5.70 -11.67 -12.52
CA LEU A 274 5.31 -10.89 -13.69
C LEU A 274 4.18 -11.62 -14.45
N PRO A 275 3.21 -10.88 -15.01
CA PRO A 275 2.09 -11.44 -15.76
C PRO A 275 2.54 -12.09 -17.07
#